data_87b53a6b4c3da79bfb9626395703ae07
#
_entry.id   87b53a6b4c3da79bfb9626395703ae07
#
_cell.length_a   1.000
_cell.length_b   1.000
_cell.length_c   1.000
_cell.angle_alpha   90.00
_cell.angle_beta   90.00
_cell.angle_gamma   90.00
#
_symmetry.space_group_name_H-M   'P 1'
#
loop_
_entity.id
_entity.type
_entity.pdbx_description
1 polymer ?
#
loop_
_entity_poly.entity_id
_entity_poly.type
_entity_poly.pdbx_seq_one_letter_code
_entity_poly.pdbx_strand_id
1 'polypeptide(L)'
;LYDDTYYGKYVITTSHLTIIGVTKAKITYDARNGMIVRKEDGGDGVKTYGTTGSASLTVKPSATYLRLENLIIENSYHRVPGNKGNQNVAFKTEACFGTYTNIDFISEQDTLYIDASDNYFDNCYIEGDVDFIFGSGDAIINNSTIKMLQILDSNAYLCAPDTYASSKYGFIFANTRVISSGNNKKYLGRAWYPGGAKEMVIPRVLFYNVDFPQDVDLRVITMHEGDPLNFSYYIVNSLQAGKVINNIEAEKLNSYFDYYKAQYLSLIHI
;
A
#
# COMPACT_ATOMS: atom_id res chain seq x y z
N LEU A 1 -4.44 -5.82 21.92
CA LEU A 1 -5.81 -6.21 21.56
C LEU A 1 -5.96 -7.72 21.72
N TYR A 2 -7.09 -8.16 22.23
CA TYR A 2 -7.43 -9.58 22.35
C TYR A 2 -7.99 -10.13 21.02
N ASP A 3 -8.14 -11.43 20.92
CA ASP A 3 -8.70 -12.14 19.77
C ASP A 3 -10.19 -11.83 19.62
N ASP A 4 -10.47 -10.71 18.96
CA ASP A 4 -11.82 -10.23 18.70
C ASP A 4 -11.85 -9.43 17.41
N THR A 5 -13.05 -9.18 16.91
CA THR A 5 -13.31 -8.32 15.79
C THR A 5 -13.78 -6.95 16.26
N TYR A 6 -12.98 -5.94 16.02
CA TYR A 6 -13.27 -4.55 16.35
C TYR A 6 -13.88 -3.88 15.12
N TYR A 7 -15.20 -3.81 15.05
CA TYR A 7 -15.90 -3.18 13.95
C TYR A 7 -16.01 -1.67 14.18
N GLY A 8 -15.51 -0.87 13.25
CA GLY A 8 -15.55 0.60 13.31
C GLY A 8 -14.41 1.27 12.57
N LYS A 9 -14.46 2.59 12.51
CA LYS A 9 -13.39 3.44 12.01
C LYS A 9 -12.55 3.94 13.16
N TYR A 10 -11.26 3.64 13.11
CA TYR A 10 -10.34 4.02 14.18
C TYR A 10 -9.31 5.02 13.70
N VAL A 11 -8.94 5.95 14.58
CA VAL A 11 -7.95 6.99 14.29
C VAL A 11 -6.91 7.01 15.40
N ILE A 12 -5.64 6.87 15.04
CA ILE A 12 -4.50 6.97 15.95
C ILE A 12 -3.86 8.35 15.79
N THR A 13 -3.71 9.07 16.90
CA THR A 13 -3.11 10.41 16.95
C THR A 13 -1.91 10.50 17.90
N THR A 14 -1.66 9.43 18.68
CA THR A 14 -0.63 9.39 19.73
C THR A 14 0.68 8.85 19.16
N SER A 15 1.77 9.59 19.35
CA SER A 15 3.13 9.16 19.00
C SER A 15 3.69 8.14 19.99
N HIS A 16 4.71 7.37 19.56
CA HIS A 16 5.39 6.38 20.39
C HIS A 16 4.44 5.33 21.00
N LEU A 17 3.36 5.01 20.30
CA LEU A 17 2.37 4.03 20.72
C LEU A 17 2.71 2.66 20.12
N THR A 18 2.58 1.62 20.94
CA THR A 18 2.65 0.23 20.47
C THR A 18 1.32 -0.46 20.70
N ILE A 19 0.76 -1.05 19.63
CA ILE A 19 -0.46 -1.86 19.68
C ILE A 19 -0.12 -3.26 19.16
N ILE A 20 -0.36 -4.27 19.98
CA ILE A 20 -0.09 -5.67 19.67
C ILE A 20 -1.38 -6.48 19.80
N GLY A 21 -1.72 -7.26 18.77
CA GLY A 21 -2.73 -8.30 18.89
C GLY A 21 -2.17 -9.51 19.63
N VAL A 22 -2.84 -9.99 20.67
CA VAL A 22 -2.42 -11.18 21.42
C VAL A 22 -2.48 -12.43 20.54
N THR A 23 -3.58 -12.55 19.84
CA THR A 23 -3.78 -13.44 18.73
C THR A 23 -4.13 -12.61 17.53
N LYS A 24 -4.09 -12.74 16.40
CA LYS A 24 -4.30 -11.84 15.26
C LYS A 24 -5.66 -11.10 15.30
N ALA A 25 -5.79 -10.12 16.20
CA ALA A 25 -7.01 -9.32 16.40
C ALA A 25 -7.38 -8.56 15.10
N LYS A 26 -8.69 -8.51 14.78
CA LYS A 26 -9.19 -7.89 13.55
C LYS A 26 -9.78 -6.50 13.82
N ILE A 27 -9.33 -5.51 13.06
CA ILE A 27 -9.97 -4.20 12.92
C ILE A 27 -10.62 -4.17 11.54
N THR A 28 -11.94 -3.91 11.46
CA THR A 28 -12.65 -3.93 10.19
C THR A 28 -13.74 -2.86 10.10
N TYR A 29 -13.99 -2.37 8.91
CA TYR A 29 -15.12 -1.52 8.55
C TYR A 29 -15.46 -1.73 7.07
N ASP A 30 -16.62 -1.24 6.60
CA ASP A 30 -17.13 -1.49 5.25
C ASP A 30 -17.45 -0.19 4.48
N ALA A 31 -16.70 0.87 4.70
CA ALA A 31 -16.86 2.13 3.99
C ALA A 31 -16.17 2.13 2.61
N ARG A 32 -16.73 2.87 1.66
CA ARG A 32 -16.13 3.13 0.35
C ARG A 32 -16.21 4.61 -0.04
N ASN A 33 -15.44 5.02 -1.02
CA ASN A 33 -15.36 6.40 -1.49
C ASN A 33 -16.75 7.02 -1.73
N GLY A 34 -17.59 6.39 -2.55
CA GLY A 34 -18.90 6.94 -2.94
C GLY A 34 -20.04 6.69 -1.92
N MET A 35 -19.76 6.11 -0.75
CA MET A 35 -20.75 5.91 0.29
C MET A 35 -20.95 7.20 1.10
N ILE A 36 -22.20 7.55 1.38
CA ILE A 36 -22.53 8.67 2.28
C ILE A 36 -21.99 8.35 3.68
N VAL A 37 -21.35 9.33 4.31
CA VAL A 37 -20.82 9.19 5.67
C VAL A 37 -21.95 8.86 6.62
N ARG A 38 -21.79 7.77 7.39
CA ARG A 38 -22.78 7.32 8.37
C ARG A 38 -22.89 8.32 9.52
N LYS A 39 -24.05 8.36 10.17
CA LYS A 39 -24.30 9.28 11.30
C LYS A 39 -23.35 9.06 12.47
N GLU A 40 -23.04 7.81 12.78
CA GLU A 40 -22.08 7.42 13.82
C GLU A 40 -20.65 7.91 13.52
N ASP A 41 -20.33 8.15 12.25
CA ASP A 41 -19.05 8.72 11.80
C ASP A 41 -19.13 10.25 11.61
N GLY A 42 -20.18 10.90 12.10
CA GLY A 42 -20.40 12.33 12.00
C GLY A 42 -20.96 12.79 10.66
N GLY A 43 -21.65 11.92 9.94
CA GLY A 43 -22.23 12.24 8.63
C GLY A 43 -23.42 13.21 8.70
N ASP A 44 -23.51 14.06 7.70
CA ASP A 44 -24.57 15.07 7.49
C ASP A 44 -25.67 14.60 6.52
N GLY A 45 -25.56 13.36 6.01
CA GLY A 45 -26.48 12.79 5.03
C GLY A 45 -26.20 13.18 3.57
N VAL A 46 -25.17 13.96 3.30
CA VAL A 46 -24.82 14.45 1.94
C VAL A 46 -23.39 14.09 1.57
N LYS A 47 -22.45 14.31 2.48
CA LYS A 47 -21.02 14.09 2.24
C LYS A 47 -20.69 12.61 2.12
N THR A 48 -19.89 12.26 1.11
CA THR A 48 -19.32 10.90 0.99
C THR A 48 -17.98 10.78 1.73
N TYR A 49 -17.59 9.55 2.04
CA TYR A 49 -16.29 9.30 2.71
C TYR A 49 -15.10 9.79 1.89
N GLY A 50 -15.17 9.70 0.56
CA GLY A 50 -13.97 9.83 -0.27
C GLY A 50 -13.03 8.62 -0.11
N THR A 51 -12.05 8.49 -0.97
CA THR A 51 -11.08 7.37 -0.90
C THR A 51 -10.41 7.32 0.46
N THR A 52 -9.77 8.40 0.87
CA THR A 52 -8.98 8.45 2.11
C THR A 52 -9.83 8.38 3.38
N GLY A 53 -11.07 8.84 3.31
CA GLY A 53 -12.03 8.74 4.40
C GLY A 53 -12.66 7.36 4.56
N SER A 54 -12.50 6.45 3.60
CA SER A 54 -13.02 5.08 3.70
C SER A 54 -12.18 4.16 4.60
N ALA A 55 -10.98 4.57 5.00
CA ALA A 55 -10.05 3.74 5.76
C ALA A 55 -10.66 3.23 7.07
N SER A 56 -10.48 1.93 7.34
CA SER A 56 -10.87 1.30 8.62
C SER A 56 -9.98 1.77 9.76
N LEU A 57 -8.67 1.87 9.51
CA LEU A 57 -7.71 2.44 10.46
C LEU A 57 -6.91 3.56 9.80
N THR A 58 -6.91 4.73 10.43
CA THR A 58 -6.13 5.91 10.01
C THR A 58 -5.10 6.29 11.06
N VAL A 59 -3.85 6.44 10.64
CA VAL A 59 -2.75 6.97 11.46
C VAL A 59 -2.50 8.42 11.06
N LYS A 60 -2.71 9.36 11.99
CA LYS A 60 -2.56 10.80 11.73
C LYS A 60 -1.10 11.26 11.80
N PRO A 61 -0.72 12.39 11.18
CA PRO A 61 0.66 12.88 11.15
C PRO A 61 1.31 13.01 12.53
N SER A 62 0.53 13.23 13.59
CA SER A 62 1.02 13.34 14.97
C SER A 62 1.45 12.00 15.57
N ALA A 63 1.03 10.86 15.02
CA ALA A 63 1.27 9.52 15.56
C ALA A 63 2.60 8.92 15.05
N THR A 64 3.68 9.69 15.11
CA THR A 64 5.02 9.23 14.72
C THR A 64 5.55 8.14 15.63
N TYR A 65 6.46 7.31 15.12
CA TYR A 65 7.04 6.16 15.84
C TYR A 65 5.97 5.19 16.36
N LEU A 66 4.91 4.99 15.57
CA LEU A 66 3.89 4.00 15.86
C LEU A 66 4.40 2.60 15.54
N ARG A 67 4.12 1.65 16.43
CA ARG A 67 4.31 0.22 16.18
C ARG A 67 2.98 -0.51 16.24
N LEU A 68 2.63 -1.20 15.16
CA LEU A 68 1.50 -2.12 15.10
C LEU A 68 2.03 -3.54 14.83
N GLU A 69 1.51 -4.53 15.55
CA GLU A 69 1.99 -5.89 15.44
C GLU A 69 0.84 -6.89 15.57
N ASN A 70 0.89 -7.95 14.75
CA ASN A 70 0.03 -9.11 14.87
C ASN A 70 -1.48 -8.77 14.78
N LEU A 71 -1.88 -8.09 13.71
CA LEU A 71 -3.25 -7.62 13.47
C LEU A 71 -3.77 -8.07 12.10
N ILE A 72 -5.08 -8.05 11.96
CA ILE A 72 -5.77 -8.01 10.68
C ILE A 72 -6.41 -6.62 10.58
N ILE A 73 -6.10 -5.89 9.52
CA ILE A 73 -6.71 -4.60 9.21
C ILE A 73 -7.43 -4.74 7.88
N GLU A 74 -8.74 -4.72 7.94
CA GLU A 74 -9.60 -5.04 6.80
C GLU A 74 -10.55 -3.89 6.48
N ASN A 75 -10.79 -3.64 5.20
CA ASN A 75 -12.01 -2.98 4.78
C ASN A 75 -12.90 -4.04 4.10
N SER A 76 -13.97 -4.42 4.75
CA SER A 76 -14.84 -5.53 4.35
C SER A 76 -15.90 -5.15 3.30
N TYR A 77 -15.83 -3.94 2.73
CA TYR A 77 -16.70 -3.60 1.61
C TYR A 77 -16.33 -4.39 0.37
N HIS A 78 -17.30 -5.06 -0.22
CA HIS A 78 -17.14 -5.75 -1.50
C HIS A 78 -17.55 -4.85 -2.66
N ARG A 79 -16.69 -4.71 -3.64
CA ARG A 79 -16.91 -3.89 -4.84
C ARG A 79 -18.04 -4.47 -5.68
N VAL A 80 -18.93 -3.58 -6.13
CA VAL A 80 -20.09 -3.94 -6.94
C VAL A 80 -19.94 -3.34 -8.34
N PRO A 81 -20.16 -4.13 -9.42
CA PRO A 81 -20.14 -3.61 -10.78
C PRO A 81 -21.08 -2.41 -10.94
N GLY A 82 -20.65 -1.40 -11.68
CA GLY A 82 -21.44 -0.20 -11.95
C GLY A 82 -21.48 0.85 -10.82
N ASN A 83 -21.03 0.54 -9.61
CA ASN A 83 -20.93 1.55 -8.56
C ASN A 83 -19.77 2.51 -8.86
N LYS A 84 -20.04 3.81 -8.74
CA LYS A 84 -18.99 4.84 -8.74
C LYS A 84 -18.37 4.95 -7.35
N GLY A 85 -17.06 5.21 -7.28
CA GLY A 85 -16.35 5.35 -6.01
C GLY A 85 -16.33 4.05 -5.21
N ASN A 86 -15.77 3.01 -5.81
CA ASN A 86 -15.61 1.69 -5.20
C ASN A 86 -14.34 1.55 -4.34
N GLN A 87 -13.48 2.57 -4.31
CA GLN A 87 -12.24 2.58 -3.51
C GLN A 87 -12.56 2.35 -2.03
N ASN A 88 -11.85 1.43 -1.39
CA ASN A 88 -12.13 0.95 -0.03
C ASN A 88 -10.83 0.65 0.72
N VAL A 89 -10.27 1.70 1.34
CA VAL A 89 -9.00 1.64 2.05
C VAL A 89 -9.14 0.81 3.34
N ALA A 90 -8.25 -0.15 3.55
CA ALA A 90 -8.15 -0.84 4.83
C ALA A 90 -7.32 -0.01 5.83
N PHE A 91 -6.13 0.39 5.43
CA PHE A 91 -5.19 1.12 6.27
C PHE A 91 -4.65 2.36 5.58
N LYS A 92 -4.63 3.47 6.32
CA LYS A 92 -4.02 4.72 5.90
C LYS A 92 -3.00 5.20 6.92
N THR A 93 -1.77 5.52 6.49
CA THR A 93 -0.79 6.20 7.34
C THR A 93 -0.37 7.55 6.76
N GLU A 94 -0.50 8.59 7.58
CA GLU A 94 -0.02 9.95 7.33
C GLU A 94 1.15 10.30 8.27
N ALA A 95 1.64 9.32 9.07
CA ALA A 95 2.72 9.50 10.04
C ALA A 95 4.03 8.90 9.56
N CYS A 96 5.14 9.56 9.86
CA CYS A 96 6.48 9.05 9.62
C CYS A 96 6.92 8.06 10.71
N PHE A 97 7.89 7.21 10.38
CA PHE A 97 8.55 6.28 11.29
C PHE A 97 7.60 5.22 11.88
N GLY A 98 6.61 4.80 11.09
CA GLY A 98 5.73 3.69 11.45
C GLY A 98 6.40 2.33 11.21
N THR A 99 6.19 1.39 12.13
CA THR A 99 6.62 0.00 12.00
C THR A 99 5.41 -0.93 12.10
N TYR A 100 5.22 -1.74 11.07
CA TYR A 100 4.06 -2.61 10.91
C TYR A 100 4.53 -4.04 10.69
N THR A 101 4.32 -4.92 11.67
CA THR A 101 4.89 -6.27 11.65
C THR A 101 3.81 -7.34 11.79
N ASN A 102 3.87 -8.36 10.94
CA ASN A 102 2.92 -9.49 10.95
C ASN A 102 1.45 -9.03 10.88
N ILE A 103 1.14 -8.15 9.92
CA ILE A 103 -0.19 -7.61 9.71
C ILE A 103 -0.75 -8.09 8.38
N ASP A 104 -2.04 -8.48 8.37
CA ASP A 104 -2.79 -8.70 7.15
C ASP A 104 -3.58 -7.43 6.82
N PHE A 105 -3.26 -6.80 5.68
CA PHE A 105 -4.01 -5.69 5.11
C PHE A 105 -4.93 -6.24 4.01
N ILE A 106 -6.23 -6.21 4.27
CA ILE A 106 -7.22 -6.89 3.44
C ILE A 106 -8.23 -5.89 2.90
N SER A 107 -8.30 -5.76 1.59
CA SER A 107 -9.36 -5.05 0.89
C SER A 107 -9.30 -5.40 -0.61
N GLU A 108 -9.97 -4.61 -1.44
CA GLU A 108 -10.02 -4.83 -2.88
C GLU A 108 -9.31 -3.71 -3.64
N GLN A 109 -9.88 -2.53 -3.78
CA GLN A 109 -9.24 -1.38 -4.44
C GLN A 109 -8.69 -0.41 -3.40
N ASP A 110 -7.47 0.09 -3.59
CA ASP A 110 -6.84 1.10 -2.73
C ASP A 110 -6.60 0.60 -1.28
N THR A 111 -6.20 -0.64 -1.07
CA THR A 111 -6.12 -1.30 0.25
C THR A 111 -5.22 -0.57 1.24
N LEU A 112 -4.00 -0.22 0.81
CA LEU A 112 -2.94 0.34 1.65
C LEU A 112 -2.51 1.72 1.15
N TYR A 113 -2.87 2.78 1.89
CA TYR A 113 -2.50 4.14 1.58
C TYR A 113 -1.35 4.63 2.46
N ILE A 114 -0.21 4.95 1.84
CA ILE A 114 1.02 5.38 2.49
C ILE A 114 1.33 6.82 2.05
N ASP A 115 1.06 7.79 2.91
CA ASP A 115 1.17 9.23 2.62
C ASP A 115 2.24 9.93 3.50
N ALA A 116 3.19 9.17 4.01
CA ALA A 116 4.30 9.69 4.81
C ALA A 116 5.56 8.82 4.62
N SER A 117 6.72 9.39 4.90
CA SER A 117 8.02 8.75 4.69
C SER A 117 8.45 7.88 5.87
N ASP A 118 9.49 7.08 5.63
CA ASP A 118 10.15 6.24 6.63
C ASP A 118 9.22 5.23 7.33
N ASN A 119 8.30 4.65 6.56
CA ASN A 119 7.42 3.58 7.03
C ASN A 119 8.00 2.19 6.68
N TYR A 120 7.91 1.26 7.61
CA TYR A 120 8.45 -0.10 7.46
C TYR A 120 7.38 -1.15 7.72
N PHE A 121 7.16 -2.00 6.73
CA PHE A 121 6.24 -3.14 6.76
C PHE A 121 7.06 -4.43 6.67
N ASP A 122 6.94 -5.32 7.64
CA ASP A 122 7.69 -6.57 7.68
C ASP A 122 6.80 -7.76 7.97
N ASN A 123 7.03 -8.85 7.24
CA ASN A 123 6.25 -10.07 7.38
C ASN A 123 4.73 -9.83 7.27
N CYS A 124 4.31 -8.96 6.35
CA CYS A 124 2.91 -8.60 6.15
C CYS A 124 2.29 -9.42 5.01
N TYR A 125 0.97 -9.55 5.07
CA TYR A 125 0.14 -9.99 3.95
C TYR A 125 -0.67 -8.81 3.45
N ILE A 126 -0.63 -8.53 2.14
CA ILE A 126 -1.34 -7.40 1.54
C ILE A 126 -2.10 -7.90 0.32
N GLU A 127 -3.42 -7.72 0.27
CA GLU A 127 -4.21 -8.12 -0.89
C GLU A 127 -5.07 -6.98 -1.44
N GLY A 128 -5.31 -7.05 -2.75
CA GLY A 128 -6.18 -6.15 -3.49
C GLY A 128 -6.12 -6.40 -5.00
N ASP A 129 -6.88 -5.63 -5.77
CA ASP A 129 -6.89 -5.74 -7.23
C ASP A 129 -6.40 -4.47 -7.94
N VAL A 130 -6.96 -3.30 -7.67
CA VAL A 130 -6.64 -2.06 -8.39
C VAL A 130 -5.94 -1.08 -7.45
N ASP A 131 -4.70 -0.67 -7.82
CA ASP A 131 -3.93 0.36 -7.13
C ASP A 131 -3.80 0.13 -5.62
N PHE A 132 -3.72 -1.13 -5.22
CA PHE A 132 -3.99 -1.50 -3.82
C PHE A 132 -2.84 -1.18 -2.84
N ILE A 133 -1.67 -0.74 -3.33
CA ILE A 133 -0.61 -0.12 -2.53
C ILE A 133 -0.29 1.23 -3.18
N PHE A 134 -0.69 2.33 -2.55
CA PHE A 134 -0.61 3.65 -3.19
C PHE A 134 -0.26 4.77 -2.22
N GLY A 135 0.06 5.94 -2.76
CA GLY A 135 0.36 7.15 -1.99
C GLY A 135 1.71 7.76 -2.30
N SER A 136 1.98 8.90 -1.68
CA SER A 136 3.13 9.76 -1.95
C SER A 136 4.33 9.54 -1.03
N GLY A 137 4.20 8.65 -0.03
CA GLY A 137 5.23 8.39 0.96
C GLY A 137 6.40 7.52 0.48
N ASP A 138 7.43 7.46 1.31
CA ASP A 138 8.52 6.48 1.17
C ASP A 138 8.28 5.31 2.15
N ALA A 139 8.33 4.09 1.66
CA ALA A 139 8.10 2.91 2.48
C ALA A 139 8.92 1.71 2.02
N ILE A 140 9.31 0.88 2.98
CA ILE A 140 9.88 -0.44 2.72
C ILE A 140 8.86 -1.51 3.10
N ILE A 141 8.56 -2.41 2.15
CA ILE A 141 7.72 -3.59 2.35
C ILE A 141 8.64 -4.80 2.19
N ASN A 142 8.96 -5.44 3.33
CA ASN A 142 9.97 -6.48 3.40
C ASN A 142 9.37 -7.83 3.83
N ASN A 143 9.96 -8.94 3.41
CA ASN A 143 9.57 -10.31 3.79
C ASN A 143 8.08 -10.61 3.70
N SER A 144 7.37 -9.95 2.80
CA SER A 144 5.91 -9.91 2.78
C SER A 144 5.33 -10.73 1.63
N THR A 145 4.06 -11.10 1.75
CA THR A 145 3.28 -11.71 0.67
C THR A 145 2.28 -10.71 0.14
N ILE A 146 2.29 -10.48 -1.18
CA ILE A 146 1.40 -9.56 -1.86
C ILE A 146 0.51 -10.37 -2.78
N LYS A 147 -0.82 -10.28 -2.62
CA LYS A 147 -1.76 -11.03 -3.43
C LYS A 147 -2.58 -10.12 -4.33
N MET A 148 -2.42 -10.33 -5.63
CA MET A 148 -3.22 -9.67 -6.65
C MET A 148 -4.51 -10.45 -6.89
N LEU A 149 -5.65 -9.81 -6.63
CA LEU A 149 -6.98 -10.39 -6.78
C LEU A 149 -7.56 -10.12 -8.17
N GLN A 150 -8.65 -10.83 -8.48
CA GLN A 150 -9.61 -10.45 -9.51
C GLN A 150 -11.00 -10.36 -8.88
N ILE A 151 -11.48 -9.14 -8.70
CA ILE A 151 -12.80 -8.91 -8.10
C ILE A 151 -13.83 -8.54 -9.17
N LEU A 152 -13.49 -7.65 -10.08
CA LEU A 152 -14.30 -7.26 -11.22
C LEU A 152 -13.57 -7.61 -12.51
N ASP A 153 -14.26 -7.48 -13.66
CA ASP A 153 -13.67 -7.66 -15.01
C ASP A 153 -12.78 -6.46 -15.37
N SER A 154 -11.81 -6.15 -14.52
CA SER A 154 -10.85 -5.08 -14.70
C SER A 154 -9.42 -5.58 -14.58
N ASN A 155 -8.46 -4.84 -15.15
CA ASN A 155 -7.06 -5.12 -14.93
C ASN A 155 -6.70 -4.89 -13.46
N ALA A 156 -5.76 -5.67 -12.93
CA ALA A 156 -5.19 -5.46 -11.61
C ALA A 156 -3.87 -4.68 -11.70
N TYR A 157 -3.63 -3.82 -10.71
CA TYR A 157 -2.41 -3.02 -10.59
C TYR A 157 -1.90 -3.12 -9.15
N LEU A 158 -0.68 -3.66 -8.98
CA LEU A 158 -0.11 -3.90 -7.66
C LEU A 158 0.04 -2.59 -6.89
N CYS A 159 0.58 -1.55 -7.52
CA CYS A 159 0.77 -0.27 -6.85
C CYS A 159 0.46 0.94 -7.75
N ALA A 160 0.18 2.08 -7.12
CA ALA A 160 -0.02 3.36 -7.77
C ALA A 160 0.67 4.48 -6.97
N PRO A 161 2.00 4.58 -7.00
CA PRO A 161 2.72 5.63 -6.31
C PRO A 161 2.50 6.97 -6.98
N ASP A 162 2.43 8.02 -6.17
CA ASP A 162 2.51 9.43 -6.54
C ASP A 162 3.61 10.15 -5.76
N THR A 163 4.75 9.48 -5.61
CA THR A 163 5.89 9.92 -4.82
C THR A 163 6.22 11.39 -5.08
N TYR A 164 6.29 12.22 -4.04
CA TYR A 164 6.68 13.62 -4.19
C TYR A 164 8.06 13.73 -4.86
N ALA A 165 8.24 14.73 -5.74
CA ALA A 165 9.52 14.96 -6.41
C ALA A 165 10.67 15.22 -5.42
N SER A 166 10.36 15.74 -4.24
CA SER A 166 11.29 15.94 -3.12
C SER A 166 11.65 14.66 -2.37
N SER A 167 10.81 13.62 -2.42
CA SER A 167 11.08 12.32 -1.85
C SER A 167 12.07 11.55 -2.72
N LYS A 168 12.91 10.73 -2.11
CA LYS A 168 14.04 10.12 -2.81
C LYS A 168 13.76 8.69 -3.28
N TYR A 169 12.95 7.94 -2.55
CA TYR A 169 12.90 6.49 -2.72
C TYR A 169 11.55 5.95 -3.18
N GLY A 170 10.42 6.48 -2.69
CA GLY A 170 9.10 5.89 -2.93
C GLY A 170 8.92 4.53 -2.27
N PHE A 171 8.32 3.57 -2.97
CA PHE A 171 8.08 2.24 -2.43
C PHE A 171 9.25 1.29 -2.76
N ILE A 172 9.73 0.56 -1.76
CA ILE A 172 10.73 -0.49 -1.90
C ILE A 172 10.11 -1.80 -1.46
N PHE A 173 9.88 -2.70 -2.41
CA PHE A 173 9.50 -4.09 -2.14
C PHE A 173 10.76 -4.92 -2.08
N ALA A 174 11.06 -5.51 -0.91
CA ALA A 174 12.27 -6.29 -0.71
C ALA A 174 11.93 -7.68 -0.18
N ASN A 175 12.58 -8.72 -0.72
CA ASN A 175 12.38 -10.10 -0.29
C ASN A 175 10.90 -10.53 -0.23
N THR A 176 10.09 -10.03 -1.15
CA THR A 176 8.64 -10.25 -1.16
C THR A 176 8.26 -11.31 -2.18
N ARG A 177 7.12 -11.94 -1.92
CA ARG A 177 6.49 -12.85 -2.87
C ARG A 177 5.18 -12.26 -3.35
N VAL A 178 5.04 -12.15 -4.67
CA VAL A 178 3.77 -11.80 -5.31
C VAL A 178 3.06 -13.10 -5.72
N ILE A 179 1.79 -13.21 -5.36
CA ILE A 179 0.90 -14.29 -5.82
C ILE A 179 -0.32 -13.66 -6.50
N SER A 180 -0.97 -14.41 -7.36
CA SER A 180 -2.08 -13.90 -8.17
C SER A 180 -3.25 -14.88 -8.21
N SER A 181 -4.45 -14.34 -8.42
CA SER A 181 -5.66 -15.12 -8.68
C SER A 181 -6.44 -14.52 -9.83
N GLY A 182 -7.28 -15.37 -10.49
CA GLY A 182 -8.09 -14.97 -11.63
C GLY A 182 -7.32 -14.82 -12.94
N ASN A 183 -8.06 -14.50 -14.02
CA ASN A 183 -7.54 -14.49 -15.40
C ASN A 183 -7.41 -13.07 -15.99
N ASN A 184 -7.65 -12.02 -15.22
CA ASN A 184 -7.49 -10.64 -15.65
C ASN A 184 -6.01 -10.31 -15.91
N LYS A 185 -5.77 -9.26 -16.70
CA LYS A 185 -4.41 -8.72 -16.87
C LYS A 185 -3.94 -8.09 -15.57
N LYS A 186 -2.71 -8.39 -15.20
CA LYS A 186 -2.06 -7.89 -13.99
C LYS A 186 -0.78 -7.15 -14.34
N TYR A 187 -0.60 -5.97 -13.78
CA TYR A 187 0.55 -5.10 -14.01
C TYR A 187 1.24 -4.79 -12.70
N LEU A 188 2.55 -4.49 -12.74
CA LEU A 188 3.28 -4.03 -11.56
C LEU A 188 2.68 -2.75 -10.96
N GLY A 189 2.12 -1.89 -11.80
CA GLY A 189 1.45 -0.71 -11.29
C GLY A 189 1.17 0.34 -12.34
N ARG A 190 0.63 1.46 -11.87
CA ARG A 190 0.38 2.66 -12.65
C ARG A 190 1.05 3.85 -11.99
N ALA A 191 1.79 4.64 -12.78
CA ALA A 191 2.27 5.93 -12.30
C ALA A 191 1.06 6.86 -12.10
N TRP A 192 0.88 7.36 -10.88
CA TRP A 192 -0.24 8.24 -10.55
C TRP A 192 0.23 9.68 -10.44
N TYR A 193 -0.52 10.57 -11.10
CA TYR A 193 -0.28 12.01 -11.08
C TYR A 193 -1.59 12.69 -10.67
N PRO A 194 -1.81 12.94 -9.36
CA PRO A 194 -3.01 13.62 -8.87
C PRO A 194 -3.26 14.95 -9.59
N GLY A 195 -4.52 15.26 -9.84
CA GLY A 195 -4.92 16.40 -10.66
C GLY A 195 -4.17 17.70 -10.34
N GLY A 196 -3.45 18.26 -11.30
CA GLY A 196 -2.65 19.46 -11.17
C GLY A 196 -1.25 19.30 -10.53
N ALA A 197 -0.90 18.10 -10.06
CA ALA A 197 0.38 17.87 -9.37
C ALA A 197 1.48 17.24 -10.25
N LYS A 198 1.33 17.25 -11.57
CA LYS A 198 2.23 16.55 -12.51
C LYS A 198 3.71 16.96 -12.41
N GLU A 199 3.99 18.19 -12.03
CA GLU A 199 5.36 18.69 -11.83
C GLU A 199 5.91 18.41 -10.41
N MET A 200 5.04 18.04 -9.47
CA MET A 200 5.36 17.86 -8.06
C MET A 200 5.61 16.40 -7.70
N VAL A 201 5.34 15.47 -8.60
CA VAL A 201 5.47 14.04 -8.34
C VAL A 201 6.37 13.36 -9.37
N ILE A 202 7.15 12.39 -8.89
CA ILE A 202 7.94 11.45 -9.70
C ILE A 202 7.69 10.07 -9.09
N PRO A 203 6.71 9.31 -9.61
CA PRO A 203 6.40 7.98 -9.08
C PRO A 203 7.64 7.07 -9.06
N ARG A 204 7.97 6.48 -7.89
CA ARG A 204 9.17 5.66 -7.70
C ARG A 204 8.85 4.34 -7.03
N VAL A 205 9.36 3.26 -7.61
CA VAL A 205 9.28 1.92 -7.01
C VAL A 205 10.56 1.14 -7.30
N LEU A 206 11.05 0.42 -6.30
CA LEU A 206 12.08 -0.61 -6.44
C LEU A 206 11.51 -1.96 -6.03
N PHE A 207 11.63 -2.96 -6.89
CA PHE A 207 11.42 -4.38 -6.59
C PHE A 207 12.80 -5.05 -6.48
N TYR A 208 13.15 -5.45 -5.27
CA TYR A 208 14.45 -6.08 -4.97
C TYR A 208 14.23 -7.47 -4.39
N ASN A 209 14.77 -8.50 -5.05
CA ASN A 209 14.61 -9.89 -4.62
C ASN A 209 13.12 -10.29 -4.46
N VAL A 210 12.32 -9.96 -5.46
CA VAL A 210 10.87 -10.25 -5.49
C VAL A 210 10.60 -11.46 -6.38
N ASP A 211 9.75 -12.37 -5.92
CA ASP A 211 9.27 -13.52 -6.70
C ASP A 211 7.89 -13.18 -7.32
N PHE A 212 7.85 -13.05 -8.65
CA PHE A 212 6.63 -12.73 -9.41
C PHE A 212 6.04 -13.97 -10.06
N PRO A 213 4.70 -14.13 -10.05
CA PRO A 213 4.04 -15.15 -10.84
C PRO A 213 4.14 -14.83 -12.33
N GLN A 214 4.01 -15.87 -13.17
CA GLN A 214 4.20 -15.75 -14.61
C GLN A 214 3.16 -14.84 -15.30
N ASP A 215 1.98 -14.72 -14.74
CA ASP A 215 0.84 -13.97 -15.29
C ASP A 215 0.84 -12.47 -14.97
N VAL A 216 1.85 -11.98 -14.26
CA VAL A 216 2.05 -10.54 -14.02
C VAL A 216 2.89 -9.94 -15.12
N ASP A 217 2.35 -8.95 -15.80
CA ASP A 217 3.08 -8.13 -16.75
C ASP A 217 3.96 -7.12 -16.01
N LEU A 218 5.27 -7.23 -16.20
CA LEU A 218 6.26 -6.39 -15.51
C LEU A 218 6.35 -4.96 -16.07
N ARG A 219 5.50 -4.60 -17.01
CA ARG A 219 5.43 -3.23 -17.51
C ARG A 219 4.72 -2.32 -16.51
N VAL A 220 5.14 -1.08 -16.53
CA VAL A 220 4.47 0.04 -15.88
C VAL A 220 3.70 0.80 -16.93
N ILE A 221 2.51 1.22 -16.58
CA ILE A 221 1.69 2.08 -17.42
C ILE A 221 1.39 3.40 -16.69
N THR A 222 0.98 4.41 -17.43
CA THR A 222 0.43 5.63 -16.85
C THR A 222 -1.05 5.43 -16.50
N MET A 223 -1.56 6.18 -15.51
CA MET A 223 -2.96 6.06 -15.09
C MET A 223 -3.90 6.65 -16.15
N HIS A 224 -3.52 7.77 -16.75
CA HIS A 224 -4.31 8.46 -17.77
C HIS A 224 -3.50 8.70 -19.03
N GLU A 225 -4.21 8.80 -20.17
CA GLU A 225 -3.60 9.26 -21.43
C GLU A 225 -3.05 10.68 -21.24
N GLY A 226 -1.83 10.91 -21.74
CA GLY A 226 -1.14 12.19 -21.61
C GLY A 226 -0.48 12.45 -20.25
N ASP A 227 -0.47 11.48 -19.34
CA ASP A 227 0.35 11.55 -18.14
C ASP A 227 1.85 11.52 -18.49
N PRO A 228 2.71 12.20 -17.69
CA PRO A 228 4.14 12.18 -17.91
C PRO A 228 4.72 10.76 -17.84
N LEU A 229 5.75 10.48 -18.65
CA LEU A 229 6.55 9.26 -18.55
C LEU A 229 7.73 9.43 -17.58
N ASN A 230 7.64 10.38 -16.66
CA ASN A 230 8.65 10.67 -15.66
C ASN A 230 8.39 9.83 -14.40
N PHE A 231 8.70 8.55 -14.47
CA PHE A 231 8.60 7.62 -13.33
C PHE A 231 9.82 6.71 -13.29
N SER A 232 10.10 6.17 -12.11
CA SER A 232 11.23 5.27 -11.85
C SER A 232 10.75 3.96 -11.28
N TYR A 233 10.74 2.92 -12.10
CA TYR A 233 10.41 1.56 -11.69
C TYR A 233 11.62 0.66 -11.93
N TYR A 234 12.18 0.14 -10.86
CA TYR A 234 13.37 -0.67 -10.87
C TYR A 234 13.08 -2.09 -10.43
N ILE A 235 13.67 -3.06 -11.11
CA ILE A 235 13.61 -4.49 -10.78
C ILE A 235 15.04 -4.99 -10.71
N VAL A 236 15.41 -5.58 -9.56
CA VAL A 236 16.77 -6.08 -9.32
C VAL A 236 16.69 -7.41 -8.60
N ASN A 237 17.50 -8.38 -9.04
CA ASN A 237 17.62 -9.73 -8.47
C ASN A 237 16.27 -10.43 -8.25
N SER A 238 15.26 -10.09 -9.03
CA SER A 238 13.92 -10.63 -8.87
C SER A 238 13.71 -11.85 -9.77
N LEU A 239 12.69 -12.65 -9.48
CA LEU A 239 12.40 -13.86 -10.22
C LEU A 239 11.05 -13.77 -10.92
N GLN A 240 10.94 -14.31 -12.13
CA GLN A 240 9.68 -14.62 -12.77
C GLN A 240 9.79 -15.95 -13.49
N ALA A 241 8.89 -16.88 -13.19
CA ALA A 241 8.95 -18.25 -13.70
C ALA A 241 10.33 -18.92 -13.51
N GLY A 242 10.99 -18.68 -12.37
CA GLY A 242 12.29 -19.22 -12.03
C GLY A 242 13.49 -18.59 -12.77
N LYS A 243 13.27 -17.52 -13.54
CA LYS A 243 14.34 -16.77 -14.22
C LYS A 243 14.62 -15.46 -13.50
N VAL A 244 15.91 -15.15 -13.32
CA VAL A 244 16.31 -13.84 -12.76
C VAL A 244 16.00 -12.74 -13.75
N ILE A 245 15.39 -11.68 -13.25
CA ILE A 245 15.04 -10.48 -14.00
C ILE A 245 15.64 -9.24 -13.35
N ASN A 246 16.22 -8.39 -14.19
CA ASN A 246 16.74 -7.08 -13.83
C ASN A 246 16.41 -6.11 -14.97
N ASN A 247 15.98 -4.88 -14.64
CA ASN A 247 15.85 -3.82 -15.63
C ASN A 247 16.84 -2.66 -15.42
N ILE A 248 17.68 -2.77 -14.38
CA ILE A 248 18.75 -1.82 -14.05
C ILE A 248 19.91 -2.56 -13.38
N GLU A 249 21.11 -2.02 -13.49
CA GLU A 249 22.28 -2.50 -12.77
C GLU A 249 22.20 -2.12 -11.28
N ALA A 250 22.46 -3.07 -10.37
CA ALA A 250 22.30 -2.86 -8.93
C ALA A 250 23.18 -1.71 -8.39
N GLU A 251 24.35 -1.51 -8.98
CA GLU A 251 25.30 -0.46 -8.59
C GLU A 251 24.75 0.97 -8.78
N LYS A 252 23.77 1.15 -9.69
CA LYS A 252 23.10 2.42 -9.90
C LYS A 252 22.10 2.77 -8.79
N LEU A 253 21.80 1.81 -7.91
CA LEU A 253 20.81 1.92 -6.84
C LEU A 253 21.42 1.88 -5.43
N ASN A 254 22.73 2.12 -5.28
CA ASN A 254 23.40 2.06 -3.98
C ASN A 254 22.67 2.88 -2.89
N SER A 255 22.15 4.07 -3.23
CA SER A 255 21.42 4.90 -2.27
C SER A 255 20.11 4.27 -1.78
N TYR A 256 19.43 3.46 -2.61
CA TYR A 256 18.25 2.70 -2.21
C TYR A 256 18.62 1.57 -1.25
N PHE A 257 19.73 0.87 -1.53
CA PHE A 257 20.21 -0.20 -0.66
C PHE A 257 20.74 0.32 0.67
N ASP A 258 21.38 1.48 0.69
CA ASP A 258 21.82 2.13 1.92
C ASP A 258 20.61 2.56 2.77
N TYR A 259 19.58 3.13 2.16
CA TYR A 259 18.34 3.45 2.85
C TYR A 259 17.66 2.21 3.42
N TYR A 260 17.51 1.15 2.61
CA TYR A 260 16.95 -0.13 3.06
C TYR A 260 17.72 -0.68 4.27
N LYS A 261 19.04 -0.73 4.21
CA LYS A 261 19.88 -1.21 5.31
C LYS A 261 19.75 -0.35 6.56
N ALA A 262 19.71 0.98 6.42
CA ALA A 262 19.59 1.88 7.55
C ALA A 262 18.25 1.68 8.28
N GLN A 263 17.15 1.54 7.55
CA GLN A 263 15.84 1.26 8.13
C GLN A 263 15.81 -0.11 8.82
N TYR A 264 16.32 -1.15 8.17
CA TYR A 264 16.40 -2.49 8.74
C TYR A 264 17.24 -2.55 10.02
N LEU A 265 18.40 -1.90 10.03
CA LEU A 265 19.29 -1.87 11.20
C LEU A 265 18.71 -1.04 12.35
N SER A 266 17.97 0.02 12.08
CA SER A 266 17.32 0.83 13.10
C SER A 266 16.27 0.05 13.90
N LEU A 267 15.66 -0.96 13.29
CA LEU A 267 14.64 -1.82 13.90
C LEU A 267 15.19 -2.94 14.78
N ILE A 268 16.42 -3.40 14.49
CA ILE A 268 17.08 -4.44 15.29
C ILE A 268 17.58 -3.87 16.64
N HIS A 269 17.71 -2.55 16.75
CA HIS A 269 18.24 -1.87 17.94
C HIS A 269 17.16 -1.20 18.81
N ILE A 270 15.87 -1.39 18.49
CA ILE A 270 14.74 -1.02 19.34
C ILE A 270 14.16 -2.28 19.98
#